data_c43bae0f1639fcaee82457394315d439
#
_entry.id   c43bae0f1639fcaee82457394315d439
#
_cell.length_a   1.000
_cell.length_b   1.000
_cell.length_c   1.000
_cell.angle_alpha   90.00
_cell.angle_beta   90.00
_cell.angle_gamma   90.00
#
_symmetry.space_group_name_H-M   'P 1'
#
loop_
_entity.id
_entity.type
_entity.pdbx_description
1 polymer ?
#
loop_
_entity_poly.entity_id
_entity_poly.type
_entity_poly.pdbx_seq_one_letter_code
_entity_poly.pdbx_strand_id
1 'polypeptide(L)'
;QVMDIKEALKIDGIEVKNLSIDGGMAANSRFCQLLADFLGQEVQVPSSLESTAIGAAITAGLGCHFFSIDDFKDKGSSNTTIYKPREKIFNPDDLIEWRKFLSVLLDAYKQE
;
A
#
# COMPACT_ATOMS: atom_id res chain seq x y z
N GLN A 1 -2.49 -0.15 10.33
CA GLN A 1 -2.93 0.82 9.33
C GLN A 1 -3.48 0.14 8.06
N VAL A 2 -2.72 -0.70 7.34
CA VAL A 2 -3.22 -1.36 6.12
C VAL A 2 -4.49 -2.18 6.38
N MET A 3 -4.56 -2.89 7.51
CA MET A 3 -5.76 -3.65 7.89
C MET A 3 -6.95 -2.74 8.19
N ASP A 4 -6.73 -1.60 8.85
CA ASP A 4 -7.81 -0.65 9.15
C ASP A 4 -8.38 -0.05 7.86
N ILE A 5 -7.52 0.27 6.89
CA ILE A 5 -7.95 0.73 5.56
C ILE A 5 -8.75 -0.36 4.83
N LYS A 6 -8.27 -1.62 4.85
CA LYS A 6 -9.00 -2.73 4.22
C LYS A 6 -10.37 -2.97 4.86
N GLU A 7 -10.46 -2.87 6.19
CA GLU A 7 -11.75 -3.01 6.89
C GLU A 7 -12.70 -1.86 6.55
N ALA A 8 -12.21 -0.61 6.51
CA ALA A 8 -13.02 0.53 6.10
C ALA A 8 -13.57 0.37 4.68
N LEU A 9 -12.71 -0.01 3.73
CA LEU A 9 -13.14 -0.27 2.34
C LEU A 9 -14.15 -1.41 2.25
N LYS A 10 -13.99 -2.46 3.07
CA LYS A 10 -14.95 -3.58 3.12
C LYS A 10 -16.32 -3.15 3.62
N ILE A 11 -16.39 -2.21 4.59
CA ILE A 11 -17.64 -1.62 5.06
C ILE A 11 -18.36 -0.91 3.91
N ASP A 12 -17.62 -0.23 3.05
CA ASP A 12 -18.15 0.46 1.85
C ASP A 12 -18.42 -0.50 0.67
N GLY A 13 -18.31 -1.82 0.89
CA GLY A 13 -18.54 -2.84 -0.14
C GLY A 13 -17.41 -3.00 -1.15
N ILE A 14 -16.25 -2.41 -0.89
CA ILE A 14 -15.06 -2.46 -1.76
C ILE A 14 -14.14 -3.59 -1.32
N GLU A 15 -13.91 -4.56 -2.21
CA GLU A 15 -12.93 -5.62 -1.99
C GLU A 15 -11.58 -5.26 -2.60
N VAL A 16 -10.54 -5.19 -1.77
CA VAL A 16 -9.16 -4.95 -2.22
C VAL A 16 -8.57 -6.26 -2.76
N LYS A 17 -8.53 -6.40 -4.08
CA LYS A 17 -7.97 -7.59 -4.75
C LYS A 17 -6.45 -7.50 -4.91
N ASN A 18 -5.93 -6.33 -5.22
CA ASN A 18 -4.51 -6.10 -5.45
C ASN A 18 -4.01 -5.01 -4.51
N LEU A 19 -2.83 -5.22 -3.94
CA LEU A 19 -2.13 -4.23 -3.12
C LEU A 19 -0.82 -3.88 -3.80
N SER A 20 -0.69 -2.62 -4.21
CA SER A 20 0.58 -2.07 -4.68
C SER A 20 1.14 -1.13 -3.62
N ILE A 21 2.43 -1.24 -3.35
CA ILE A 21 3.14 -0.40 -2.39
C ILE A 21 4.35 0.24 -3.04
N ASP A 22 4.67 1.45 -2.64
CA ASP A 22 5.86 2.19 -3.08
C ASP A 22 6.52 2.95 -1.93
N GLY A 23 7.54 3.74 -2.25
CA GLY A 23 8.30 4.51 -1.28
C GLY A 23 9.42 3.73 -0.62
N GLY A 24 10.14 4.38 0.31
CA GLY A 24 11.37 3.85 0.90
C GLY A 24 11.25 2.47 1.55
N MET A 25 10.12 2.17 2.21
CA MET A 25 9.90 0.85 2.82
C MET A 25 9.71 -0.27 1.81
N ALA A 26 9.23 0.05 0.60
CA ALA A 26 9.07 -0.93 -0.47
C ALA A 26 10.41 -1.44 -1.04
N ALA A 27 11.52 -0.71 -0.80
CA ALA A 27 12.86 -1.19 -1.11
C ALA A 27 13.31 -2.38 -0.24
N ASN A 28 12.66 -2.59 0.90
CA ASN A 28 12.98 -3.69 1.80
C ASN A 28 12.18 -4.95 1.43
N SER A 29 12.81 -5.89 0.74
CA SER A 29 12.16 -7.14 0.30
C SER A 29 11.62 -8.00 1.45
N ARG A 30 12.27 -7.96 2.63
CA ARG A 30 11.79 -8.69 3.83
C ARG A 30 10.50 -8.08 4.34
N PHE A 31 10.40 -6.75 4.36
CA PHE A 31 9.18 -6.05 4.72
C PHE A 31 8.05 -6.39 3.75
N CYS A 32 8.30 -6.34 2.43
CA CYS A 32 7.31 -6.64 1.41
C CYS A 32 6.79 -8.08 1.53
N GLN A 33 7.70 -9.05 1.78
CA GLN A 33 7.31 -10.44 1.98
C GLN A 33 6.51 -10.63 3.26
N LEU A 34 6.95 -10.03 4.39
CA LEU A 34 6.24 -10.08 5.65
C LEU A 34 4.82 -9.49 5.52
N LEU A 35 4.70 -8.39 4.78
CA LEU A 35 3.39 -7.77 4.52
C LEU A 35 2.47 -8.69 3.71
N ALA A 36 3.01 -9.37 2.68
CA ALA A 36 2.25 -10.36 1.91
C ALA A 36 1.79 -11.54 2.78
N ASP A 37 2.70 -12.08 3.60
CA ASP A 37 2.42 -13.18 4.53
C ASP A 37 1.37 -12.77 5.58
N PHE A 38 1.50 -11.55 6.14
CA PHE A 38 0.56 -11.00 7.12
C PHE A 38 -0.84 -10.79 6.54
N LEU A 39 -0.92 -10.21 5.34
CA LEU A 39 -2.21 -9.92 4.69
C LEU A 39 -2.85 -11.16 4.05
N GLY A 40 -2.06 -12.21 3.80
CA GLY A 40 -2.51 -13.40 3.07
C GLY A 40 -2.88 -13.09 1.62
N GLN A 41 -2.27 -12.06 1.02
CA GLN A 41 -2.52 -11.65 -0.37
C GLN A 41 -1.24 -11.16 -1.06
N GLU A 42 -1.26 -11.13 -2.40
CA GLU A 42 -0.13 -10.64 -3.18
C GLU A 42 0.11 -9.15 -2.94
N VAL A 43 1.41 -8.79 -2.78
CA VAL A 43 1.87 -7.41 -2.69
C VAL A 43 2.74 -7.13 -3.91
N GLN A 44 2.42 -6.08 -4.63
CA GLN A 44 3.09 -5.64 -5.84
C GLN A 44 3.97 -4.43 -5.52
N VAL A 45 5.22 -4.47 -5.99
CA VAL A 45 6.19 -3.38 -5.83
C VAL A 45 6.66 -2.96 -7.22
N PRO A 46 6.34 -1.75 -7.68
CA PRO A 46 6.85 -1.22 -8.94
C PRO A 46 8.37 -1.15 -8.95
N SER A 47 8.99 -1.24 -10.12
CA SER A 47 10.45 -1.09 -10.26
C SER A 47 10.96 0.29 -9.88
N SER A 48 10.12 1.31 -10.05
CA SER A 48 10.41 2.67 -9.57
C SER A 48 9.70 2.91 -8.23
N LEU A 49 10.47 3.28 -7.23
CA LEU A 49 9.96 3.64 -5.89
C LEU A 49 9.68 5.15 -5.76
N GLU A 50 9.86 5.90 -6.85
CA GLU A 50 9.68 7.36 -6.92
C GLU A 50 8.33 7.72 -7.58
N SER A 51 7.26 7.00 -7.23
CA SER A 51 5.93 7.17 -7.83
C SER A 51 5.39 8.60 -7.67
N THR A 52 5.69 9.25 -6.55
CA THR A 52 5.29 10.65 -6.30
C THR A 52 5.95 11.61 -7.29
N ALA A 53 7.27 11.49 -7.51
CA ALA A 53 8.00 12.33 -8.44
C ALA A 53 7.55 12.09 -9.89
N ILE A 54 7.34 10.82 -10.26
CA ILE A 54 6.82 10.45 -11.58
C ILE A 54 5.42 11.01 -11.77
N GLY A 55 4.53 10.88 -10.78
CA GLY A 55 3.17 11.42 -10.82
C GLY A 55 3.16 12.94 -11.00
N ALA A 56 4.02 13.65 -10.26
CA ALA A 56 4.18 15.10 -10.41
C ALA A 56 4.65 15.49 -11.80
N ALA A 57 5.66 14.78 -12.35
CA ALA A 57 6.17 15.03 -13.70
C ALA A 57 5.11 14.77 -14.79
N ILE A 58 4.35 13.68 -14.66
CA ILE A 58 3.24 13.36 -15.58
C ILE A 58 2.16 14.45 -15.51
N THR A 59 1.75 14.84 -14.30
CA THR A 59 0.71 15.86 -14.11
C THR A 59 1.15 17.22 -14.69
N ALA A 60 2.40 17.62 -14.47
CA ALA A 60 2.96 18.83 -15.06
C ALA A 60 2.96 18.76 -16.60
N GLY A 61 3.41 17.63 -17.15
CA GLY A 61 3.44 17.43 -18.60
C GLY A 61 2.06 17.43 -19.25
N LEU A 62 1.04 16.87 -18.57
CA LEU A 62 -0.36 16.95 -19.01
C LEU A 62 -0.86 18.41 -18.96
N GLY A 63 -0.55 19.13 -17.87
CA GLY A 63 -0.98 20.52 -17.70
C GLY A 63 -0.40 21.48 -18.73
N CYS A 64 0.83 21.27 -19.22
CA CYS A 64 1.45 22.06 -20.28
C CYS A 64 1.27 21.46 -21.70
N HIS A 65 0.44 20.43 -21.83
CA HIS A 65 0.18 19.73 -23.12
C HIS A 65 1.42 19.09 -23.75
N PHE A 66 2.44 18.76 -22.94
CA PHE A 66 3.62 18.00 -23.37
C PHE A 66 3.30 16.50 -23.50
N PHE A 67 2.41 15.99 -22.63
CA PHE A 67 1.85 14.65 -22.69
C PHE A 67 0.33 14.70 -22.90
N SER A 68 -0.21 13.63 -23.47
CA SER A 68 -1.63 13.31 -23.47
C SER A 68 -1.90 12.08 -22.59
N ILE A 69 -3.11 11.88 -22.12
CA ILE A 69 -3.49 10.67 -21.35
C ILE A 69 -3.27 9.41 -22.18
N ASP A 70 -3.43 9.51 -23.50
CA ASP A 70 -3.26 8.38 -24.42
C ASP A 70 -1.82 7.87 -24.46
N ASP A 71 -0.83 8.72 -24.19
CA ASP A 71 0.59 8.34 -24.13
C ASP A 71 0.89 7.32 -23.01
N PHE A 72 -0.03 7.14 -22.06
CA PHE A 72 0.14 6.25 -20.91
C PHE A 72 -0.75 5.01 -20.94
N LYS A 73 -1.74 4.92 -21.86
CA LYS A 73 -2.71 3.82 -21.91
C LYS A 73 -2.08 2.44 -22.14
N ASP A 74 -1.01 2.39 -22.92
CA ASP A 74 -0.34 1.12 -23.29
C ASP A 74 0.95 0.84 -22.50
N LYS A 75 1.34 1.74 -21.59
CA LYS A 75 2.57 1.59 -20.78
C LYS A 75 2.38 0.80 -19.50
N GLY A 76 1.30 0.06 -19.37
CA GLY A 76 0.87 -0.70 -18.20
C GLY A 76 1.67 -1.97 -17.89
N SER A 77 2.98 -1.96 -18.09
CA SER A 77 3.85 -3.05 -17.64
C SER A 77 5.24 -2.53 -17.32
N SER A 78 5.33 -1.64 -16.35
CA SER A 78 6.59 -1.47 -15.64
C SER A 78 6.92 -2.79 -14.95
N ASN A 79 8.18 -3.21 -14.96
CA ASN A 79 8.65 -4.36 -14.21
C ASN A 79 8.17 -4.24 -12.76
N THR A 80 7.29 -5.11 -12.36
CA THR A 80 6.70 -5.14 -11.02
C THR A 80 7.19 -6.40 -10.32
N THR A 81 7.75 -6.26 -9.13
CA THR A 81 8.07 -7.41 -8.28
C THR A 81 6.82 -7.81 -7.50
N ILE A 82 6.47 -9.10 -7.56
CA ILE A 82 5.30 -9.64 -6.87
C ILE A 82 5.76 -10.51 -5.71
N TYR A 83 5.31 -10.17 -4.50
CA TYR A 83 5.50 -10.97 -3.29
C TYR A 83 4.22 -11.74 -3.01
N LYS A 84 4.31 -13.08 -3.08
CA LYS A 84 3.20 -13.97 -2.79
C LYS A 84 3.25 -14.41 -1.34
N PRO A 85 2.10 -14.53 -0.66
CA PRO A 85 2.08 -15.07 0.69
C PRO A 85 2.59 -16.52 0.68
N ARG A 86 3.55 -16.82 1.56
CA ARG A 86 4.09 -18.18 1.78
C ARG A 86 3.34 -18.88 2.90
N GLU A 87 3.08 -18.12 3.97
CA GLU A 87 2.35 -18.58 5.15
C GLU A 87 1.42 -17.46 5.61
N LYS A 88 0.26 -17.81 6.11
CA LYS A 88 -0.63 -16.83 6.72
C LYS A 88 -0.25 -16.69 8.18
N ILE A 89 0.46 -15.63 8.52
CA ILE A 89 0.93 -15.36 9.88
C ILE A 89 0.00 -14.41 10.66
N PHE A 90 -1.04 -13.87 10.01
CA PHE A 90 -1.98 -12.97 10.67
C PHE A 90 -2.88 -13.72 11.65
N ASN A 91 -2.84 -13.30 12.93
CA ASN A 91 -3.81 -13.67 13.94
C ASN A 91 -4.74 -12.46 14.21
N PRO A 92 -6.06 -12.61 14.09
CA PRO A 92 -7.01 -11.53 14.41
C PRO A 92 -6.83 -10.95 15.83
N ASP A 93 -6.40 -11.75 16.79
CA ASP A 93 -6.19 -11.32 18.17
C ASP A 93 -5.05 -10.28 18.27
N ASP A 94 -4.01 -10.40 17.44
CA ASP A 94 -2.90 -9.44 17.41
C ASP A 94 -3.39 -8.03 17.02
N LEU A 95 -4.37 -7.94 16.13
CA LEU A 95 -4.97 -6.66 15.75
C LEU A 95 -5.80 -6.05 16.88
N ILE A 96 -6.50 -6.91 17.64
CA ILE A 96 -7.27 -6.46 18.81
C ILE A 96 -6.34 -5.91 19.89
N GLU A 97 -5.24 -6.61 20.17
CA GLU A 97 -4.21 -6.16 21.13
C GLU A 97 -3.55 -4.86 20.67
N TRP A 98 -3.19 -4.77 19.39
CA TRP A 98 -2.66 -3.53 18.82
C TRP A 98 -3.60 -2.34 18.97
N ARG A 99 -4.90 -2.52 18.73
CA ARG A 99 -5.91 -1.46 18.88
C ARG A 99 -6.09 -1.04 20.34
N LYS A 100 -6.05 -1.99 21.28
CA LYS A 100 -6.05 -1.68 22.72
C LYS A 100 -4.84 -0.83 23.11
N PHE A 101 -3.66 -1.21 22.63
CA PHE A 101 -2.43 -0.44 22.86
C PHE A 101 -2.53 0.98 22.29
N LEU A 102 -3.00 1.13 21.06
CA LEU A 102 -3.22 2.45 20.45
C LEU A 102 -4.22 3.30 21.24
N SER A 103 -5.32 2.73 21.73
CA SER A 103 -6.30 3.49 22.51
C SER A 103 -5.69 4.06 23.79
N VAL A 104 -4.87 3.28 24.49
CA VAL A 104 -4.16 3.74 25.70
C VAL A 104 -3.20 4.90 25.38
N LEU A 105 -2.45 4.79 24.28
CA LEU A 105 -1.57 5.88 23.85
C LEU A 105 -2.34 7.15 23.50
N LEU A 106 -3.42 7.03 22.73
CA LEU A 106 -4.23 8.17 22.32
C LEU A 106 -4.90 8.87 23.52
N ASP A 107 -5.33 8.11 24.52
CA ASP A 107 -5.92 8.68 25.75
C ASP A 107 -4.86 9.39 26.61
N ALA A 108 -3.63 8.91 26.64
CA ALA A 108 -2.52 9.60 27.28
C ALA A 108 -2.21 10.94 26.64
N TYR A 109 -2.22 11.03 25.28
CA TYR A 109 -1.99 12.28 24.55
C TYR A 109 -3.13 13.30 24.67
N LYS A 110 -4.36 12.89 24.97
CA LYS A 110 -5.49 13.82 25.15
C LYS A 110 -5.49 14.52 26.50
N GLN A 111 -4.64 14.09 27.43
CA GLN A 111 -4.55 14.66 28.79
C GLN A 111 -3.50 15.78 28.91
N GLU A 112 -2.77 16.10 27.86
CA GLU A 112 -1.91 17.26 27.72
C GLU A 112 -2.62 18.41 26.97
#